data_e76ce5720c789defd8736f42255f072c
#
_entry.id   e76ce5720c789defd8736f42255f072c
#
_cell.length_a   1.000
_cell.length_b   1.000
_cell.length_c   1.000
_cell.angle_alpha   90.00
_cell.angle_beta   90.00
_cell.angle_gamma   90.00
#
_symmetry.space_group_name_H-M   'P 1'
#
loop_
_entity.id
_entity.type
_entity.pdbx_description
1 polymer ?
#
loop_
_entity_poly.entity_id
_entity_poly.type
_entity_poly.pdbx_seq_one_letter_code
_entity_poly.pdbx_strand_id
1 'polypeptide(L)'
;MQTACPYNIEALEDSELLVISHEHLQSLYPQSHAWERFGRILAEQYFIYSQSKSEAMMSQSPEERYVSLLNNFPDIANRVSLGHIASYFGIKGPSLSRIRAQMAGK
;
A
#
# COMPACT_ATOMS: atom_id res chain seq x y z
N MET A 1 5.14 3.90 19.87
CA MET A 1 6.50 3.44 20.18
C MET A 1 7.42 3.69 19.00
N GLN A 2 8.54 4.38 19.21
CA GLN A 2 9.52 4.59 18.15
C GLN A 2 10.63 3.56 18.25
N THR A 3 10.69 2.65 17.29
CA THR A 3 11.76 1.68 17.15
C THR A 3 12.28 1.74 15.73
N ALA A 4 13.50 1.25 15.51
CA ALA A 4 14.04 1.15 14.15
C ALA A 4 13.14 0.27 13.30
N CYS A 5 12.82 0.75 12.10
CA CYS A 5 12.01 -0.02 11.16
C CYS A 5 12.83 -1.24 10.66
N PRO A 6 12.28 -2.46 10.73
CA PRO A 6 12.98 -3.64 10.24
C PRO A 6 13.00 -3.75 8.71
N TYR A 7 12.34 -2.83 8.02
CA TYR A 7 12.23 -2.83 6.56
C TYR A 7 12.95 -1.64 5.96
N ASN A 8 13.43 -1.80 4.75
CA ASN A 8 13.95 -0.72 3.94
C ASN A 8 12.83 -0.19 3.04
N ILE A 9 12.88 1.12 2.74
CA ILE A 9 11.96 1.76 1.80
C ILE A 9 12.76 2.20 0.59
N GLU A 10 12.31 1.81 -0.58
CA GLU A 10 12.98 2.12 -1.84
C GLU A 10 12.01 2.83 -2.78
N ALA A 11 12.47 3.92 -3.42
CA ALA A 11 11.69 4.58 -4.46
C ALA A 11 11.89 3.81 -5.78
N LEU A 12 10.80 3.41 -6.41
CA LEU A 12 10.83 2.67 -7.68
C LEU A 12 10.86 3.59 -8.89
N GLU A 13 10.63 4.87 -8.69
CA GLU A 13 10.70 5.92 -9.72
C GLU A 13 11.09 7.22 -9.04
N ASP A 14 11.45 8.24 -9.82
CA ASP A 14 11.75 9.55 -9.28
C ASP A 14 10.54 10.07 -8.50
N SER A 15 10.76 10.47 -7.26
CA SER A 15 9.69 10.78 -6.32
C SER A 15 9.99 12.04 -5.54
N GLU A 16 8.95 12.80 -5.25
CA GLU A 16 9.03 13.96 -4.36
C GLU A 16 8.23 13.64 -3.10
N LEU A 17 8.88 13.79 -1.92
CA LEU A 17 8.29 13.40 -0.65
C LEU A 17 8.22 14.58 0.31
N LEU A 18 7.11 14.68 1.02
CA LEU A 18 6.98 15.55 2.18
C LEU A 18 7.28 14.73 3.42
N VAL A 19 8.26 15.15 4.21
CA VAL A 19 8.72 14.39 5.38
C VAL A 19 8.45 15.19 6.65
N ILE A 20 7.90 14.52 7.65
CA ILE A 20 7.70 15.09 8.98
C ILE A 20 8.20 14.07 10.01
N SER A 21 8.89 14.56 11.05
CA SER A 21 9.33 13.71 12.14
C SER A 21 8.16 13.37 13.07
N HIS A 22 8.29 12.26 13.80
CA HIS A 22 7.29 11.89 14.81
C HIS A 22 7.15 12.99 15.88
N GLU A 23 8.26 13.51 16.37
CA GLU A 23 8.25 14.58 17.38
C GLU A 23 7.53 15.81 16.89
N HIS A 24 7.80 16.23 15.66
CA HIS A 24 7.16 17.40 15.07
C HIS A 24 5.66 17.19 14.93
N LEU A 25 5.25 16.02 14.40
CA LEU A 25 3.84 15.70 14.27
C LEU A 25 3.12 15.72 15.62
N GLN A 26 3.72 15.10 16.65
CA GLN A 26 3.15 15.09 17.99
C GLN A 26 3.04 16.50 18.58
N SER A 27 3.98 17.39 18.25
CA SER A 27 3.97 18.77 18.73
C SER A 27 2.83 19.61 18.11
N LEU A 28 2.31 19.19 16.97
CA LEU A 28 1.23 19.91 16.29
C LEU A 28 -0.14 19.65 16.91
N TYR A 29 -0.35 18.46 17.47
CA TYR A 29 -1.68 18.09 17.99
C TYR A 29 -2.20 19.03 19.09
N PRO A 30 -1.38 19.45 20.09
CA PRO A 30 -1.88 20.38 21.11
C PRO A 30 -2.11 21.79 20.59
N GLN A 31 -1.58 22.16 19.42
CA GLN A 31 -1.64 23.53 18.91
C GLN A 31 -3.00 23.91 18.39
N SER A 32 -3.77 22.97 17.87
CA SER A 32 -5.12 23.25 17.41
C SER A 32 -5.95 21.97 17.32
N HIS A 33 -7.27 22.16 17.47
CA HIS A 33 -8.22 21.07 17.29
C HIS A 33 -8.18 20.48 15.87
N ALA A 34 -7.87 21.30 14.88
CA ALA A 34 -7.76 20.86 13.49
C ALA A 34 -6.65 19.81 13.32
N TRP A 35 -5.53 19.94 14.01
CA TRP A 35 -4.45 18.96 13.95
C TRP A 35 -4.84 17.64 14.61
N GLU A 36 -5.52 17.68 15.75
CA GLU A 36 -6.03 16.46 16.38
C GLU A 36 -7.07 15.75 15.51
N ARG A 37 -7.95 16.52 14.89
CA ARG A 37 -8.93 15.98 13.95
C ARG A 37 -8.27 15.31 12.76
N PHE A 38 -7.24 15.95 12.19
CA PHE A 38 -6.47 15.37 11.09
C PHE A 38 -5.84 14.03 11.51
N GLY A 39 -5.18 14.00 12.66
CA GLY A 39 -4.54 12.79 13.17
C GLY A 39 -5.52 11.66 13.41
N ARG A 40 -6.69 11.97 13.97
CA ARG A 40 -7.75 11.00 14.22
C ARG A 40 -8.28 10.42 12.91
N ILE A 41 -8.61 11.28 11.95
CA ILE A 41 -9.13 10.84 10.64
C ILE A 41 -8.10 9.97 9.93
N LEU A 42 -6.84 10.36 9.95
CA LEU A 42 -5.77 9.59 9.33
C LEU A 42 -5.63 8.21 9.97
N ALA A 43 -5.68 8.15 11.31
CA ALA A 43 -5.60 6.88 12.04
C ALA A 43 -6.81 5.99 11.76
N GLU A 44 -8.01 6.56 11.70
CA GLU A 44 -9.23 5.82 11.37
C GLU A 44 -9.17 5.25 9.96
N GLN A 45 -8.74 6.03 8.99
CA GLN A 45 -8.60 5.57 7.60
C GLN A 45 -7.56 4.46 7.49
N TYR A 46 -6.46 4.59 8.19
CA TYR A 46 -5.44 3.55 8.20
C TYR A 46 -5.96 2.26 8.84
N PHE A 47 -6.72 2.38 9.91
CA PHE A 47 -7.35 1.22 10.57
C PHE A 47 -8.29 0.49 9.61
N ILE A 48 -9.17 1.22 8.93
CA ILE A 48 -10.10 0.64 7.96
C ILE A 48 -9.35 -0.06 6.84
N TYR A 49 -8.33 0.59 6.30
CA TYR A 49 -7.49 0.01 5.26
C TYR A 49 -6.82 -1.28 5.72
N SER A 50 -6.23 -1.28 6.93
CA SER A 50 -5.56 -2.45 7.48
C SER A 50 -6.52 -3.61 7.72
N GLN A 51 -7.74 -3.33 8.19
CA GLN A 51 -8.79 -4.34 8.37
C GLN A 51 -9.17 -4.98 7.03
N SER A 52 -9.44 -4.15 6.03
CA SER A 52 -9.80 -4.64 4.69
C SER A 52 -8.70 -5.50 4.09
N LYS A 53 -7.45 -5.09 4.27
CA LYS A 53 -6.31 -5.84 3.77
C LYS A 53 -6.18 -7.20 4.47
N SER A 54 -6.38 -7.23 5.79
CA SER A 54 -6.33 -8.48 6.55
C SER A 54 -7.44 -9.43 6.13
N GLU A 55 -8.65 -8.93 5.96
CA GLU A 55 -9.78 -9.72 5.49
C GLU A 55 -9.52 -10.31 4.10
N ALA A 56 -8.99 -9.50 3.18
CA ALA A 56 -8.64 -9.95 1.85
C ALA A 56 -7.57 -11.05 1.87
N MET A 57 -6.59 -10.93 2.76
CA MET A 57 -5.56 -11.97 2.90
C MET A 57 -6.13 -13.28 3.41
N MET A 58 -7.19 -13.24 4.21
CA MET A 58 -7.83 -14.44 4.75
C MET A 58 -8.83 -15.07 3.79
N SER A 59 -9.50 -14.28 2.96
CA SER A 59 -10.63 -14.72 2.15
C SER A 59 -10.34 -14.80 0.66
N GLN A 60 -9.30 -14.16 0.18
CA GLN A 60 -8.97 -14.11 -1.25
C GLN A 60 -7.64 -14.80 -1.55
N SER A 61 -7.55 -15.39 -2.73
CA SER A 61 -6.29 -15.91 -3.24
C SER A 61 -5.35 -14.76 -3.62
N PRO A 62 -4.03 -15.02 -3.73
CA PRO A 62 -3.09 -14.00 -4.22
C PRO A 62 -3.49 -13.45 -5.60
N GLU A 63 -4.03 -14.30 -6.47
CA GLU A 63 -4.49 -13.90 -7.81
C GLU A 63 -5.67 -12.93 -7.73
N GLU A 64 -6.65 -13.21 -6.87
CA GLU A 64 -7.80 -12.33 -6.65
C GLU A 64 -7.36 -10.97 -6.10
N ARG A 65 -6.39 -10.96 -5.17
CA ARG A 65 -5.84 -9.72 -4.64
C ARG A 65 -5.09 -8.92 -5.70
N TYR A 66 -4.40 -9.60 -6.61
CA TYR A 66 -3.74 -8.94 -7.73
C TYR A 66 -4.77 -8.27 -8.66
N VAL A 67 -5.85 -8.95 -8.99
CA VAL A 67 -6.93 -8.37 -9.81
C VAL A 67 -7.53 -7.15 -9.12
N SER A 68 -7.75 -7.23 -7.81
CA SER A 68 -8.25 -6.10 -7.02
C SER A 68 -7.30 -4.91 -7.06
N LEU A 69 -5.99 -5.17 -6.99
CA LEU A 69 -4.98 -4.11 -7.09
C LEU A 69 -5.08 -3.37 -8.42
N LEU A 70 -5.19 -4.11 -9.52
CA LEU A 70 -5.31 -3.51 -10.85
C LEU A 70 -6.59 -2.72 -11.02
N ASN A 71 -7.69 -3.18 -10.44
CA ASN A 71 -8.96 -2.46 -10.48
C ASN A 71 -8.91 -1.15 -9.70
N ASN A 72 -8.23 -1.15 -8.56
CA ASN A 72 -8.11 0.03 -7.70
C ASN A 72 -7.02 1.00 -8.16
N PHE A 73 -5.97 0.47 -8.79
CA PHE A 73 -4.81 1.24 -9.23
C PHE A 73 -4.42 0.81 -10.65
N PRO A 74 -5.16 1.25 -11.68
CA PRO A 74 -4.93 0.77 -13.05
C PRO A 74 -3.51 1.04 -13.58
N ASP A 75 -2.87 2.11 -13.10
CA ASP A 75 -1.53 2.51 -13.57
C ASP A 75 -0.40 1.72 -12.93
N ILE A 76 -0.68 0.93 -11.89
CA ILE A 76 0.39 0.27 -11.13
C ILE A 76 1.21 -0.70 -12.00
N ALA A 77 0.56 -1.35 -12.96
CA ALA A 77 1.23 -2.29 -13.86
C ALA A 77 2.25 -1.60 -14.77
N ASN A 78 2.06 -0.30 -15.03
CA ASN A 78 2.97 0.49 -15.86
C ASN A 78 4.12 1.12 -15.06
N ARG A 79 3.96 1.24 -13.74
CA ARG A 79 4.91 1.92 -12.87
C ARG A 79 5.78 0.98 -12.05
N VAL A 80 5.31 -0.23 -11.81
CA VAL A 80 5.97 -1.22 -10.97
C VAL A 80 6.30 -2.45 -11.80
N SER A 81 7.52 -2.97 -11.65
CA SER A 81 7.94 -4.16 -12.40
C SER A 81 7.11 -5.39 -11.99
N LEU A 82 6.97 -6.31 -12.92
CA LEU A 82 6.24 -7.56 -12.71
C LEU A 82 6.84 -8.36 -11.55
N GLY A 83 8.17 -8.36 -11.43
CA GLY A 83 8.86 -9.05 -10.34
C GLY A 83 8.52 -8.49 -8.96
N HIS A 84 8.41 -7.17 -8.84
CA HIS A 84 8.02 -6.54 -7.58
C HIS A 84 6.57 -6.87 -7.21
N ILE A 85 5.67 -6.85 -8.20
CA ILE A 85 4.26 -7.21 -7.97
C ILE A 85 4.14 -8.67 -7.55
N ALA A 86 4.82 -9.56 -8.24
CA ALA A 86 4.83 -11.00 -7.91
C ALA A 86 5.33 -11.23 -6.49
N SER A 87 6.42 -10.57 -6.12
CA SER A 87 6.99 -10.66 -4.76
C SER A 87 6.01 -10.17 -3.71
N TYR A 88 5.32 -9.07 -3.96
CA TYR A 88 4.34 -8.49 -3.03
C TYR A 88 3.18 -9.46 -2.73
N PHE A 89 2.70 -10.18 -3.73
CA PHE A 89 1.61 -11.13 -3.56
C PHE A 89 2.06 -12.56 -3.28
N GLY A 90 3.37 -12.83 -3.33
CA GLY A 90 3.88 -14.18 -3.20
C GLY A 90 3.50 -15.08 -4.38
N ILE A 91 3.31 -14.51 -5.56
CA ILE A 91 2.94 -15.22 -6.79
C ILE A 91 4.20 -15.45 -7.61
N LYS A 92 4.33 -16.62 -8.22
CA LYS A 92 5.42 -16.87 -9.15
C LYS A 92 5.23 -16.05 -10.43
N GLY A 93 6.33 -15.54 -11.00
CA GLY A 93 6.31 -14.72 -12.20
C GLY A 93 5.52 -15.30 -13.36
N PRO A 94 5.72 -16.60 -13.74
CA PRO A 94 4.92 -17.24 -14.80
C PRO A 94 3.43 -17.25 -14.53
N SER A 95 3.01 -17.45 -13.28
CA SER A 95 1.60 -17.41 -12.91
C SER A 95 1.01 -16.03 -13.09
N LEU A 96 1.76 -15.00 -12.69
CA LEU A 96 1.32 -13.61 -12.86
C LEU A 96 1.18 -13.23 -14.33
N SER A 97 2.12 -13.67 -15.18
CA SER A 97 2.06 -13.46 -16.62
C SER A 97 0.80 -14.09 -17.24
N ARG A 98 0.44 -15.29 -16.78
CA ARG A 98 -0.78 -15.96 -17.24
C ARG A 98 -2.04 -15.19 -16.84
N ILE A 99 -2.10 -14.69 -15.62
CA ILE A 99 -3.24 -13.89 -15.14
C ILE A 99 -3.38 -12.64 -16.00
N ARG A 100 -2.29 -11.96 -16.30
CA ARG A 100 -2.30 -10.76 -17.14
C ARG A 100 -2.77 -11.07 -18.55
N ALA A 101 -2.35 -12.19 -19.12
CA ALA A 101 -2.79 -12.61 -20.45
C ALA A 101 -4.30 -12.89 -20.46
N GLN A 102 -4.82 -13.55 -19.44
CA GLN A 102 -6.25 -13.80 -19.30
C GLN A 102 -7.06 -12.51 -19.18
N MET A 103 -6.56 -11.55 -18.41
CA MET A 103 -7.22 -10.25 -18.26
C MET A 103 -7.22 -9.45 -19.57
N ALA A 104 -6.14 -9.51 -20.32
CA ALA A 104 -6.02 -8.82 -21.60
C ALA A 104 -6.94 -9.43 -22.67
N GLY A 105 -7.26 -10.73 -22.56
CA GLY A 105 -8.17 -11.42 -23.47
C GLY A 105 -9.64 -11.18 -23.20
N LYS A 106 -9.95 -10.44 -22.15
CA LYS A 106 -11.33 -10.05 -21.81
C LYS A 106 -11.59 -8.62 -22.25
#